data_00c31ce157c66b99508d4d97dfc3d38f
#
_entry.id   00c31ce157c66b99508d4d97dfc3d38f
#
_cell.length_a   1.000
_cell.length_b   1.000
_cell.length_c   1.000
_cell.angle_alpha   90.00
_cell.angle_beta   90.00
_cell.angle_gamma   90.00
#
_symmetry.space_group_name_H-M   'P 1'
#
loop_
_entity.id
_entity.type
_entity.pdbx_description
1 polymer ?
#
loop_
_entity_poly.entity_id
_entity_poly.type
_entity_poly.pdbx_seq_one_letter_code
_entity_poly.pdbx_strand_id
1 'polypeptide(L)'
;MSRNLPPHPNLEHLKKQAKDLLRDLQQQDPTLKLANAQHALAREYGFASWPKLKAYVESLPRPTLVDYQSAVAPEEVNPFVGKWTANLSKSRRHPGNQFQGATIQFEVAGDTVTIIDDVIDASGGKQHGENTILVDGNEHASAERNGFVLRATWRGSHVLETVAKKDGQVAGWGKYEVSNDGKTLTISGDEQEIVLDRN
;
A
#
# COMPACT_ATOMS: atom_id res chain seq x y z
N MET A 1 10.49 -5.87 -25.66
CA MET A 1 9.55 -4.85 -25.13
C MET A 1 10.38 -3.85 -24.34
N SER A 2 10.25 -2.56 -24.60
CA SER A 2 11.00 -1.55 -23.82
C SER A 2 10.27 -1.30 -22.51
N ARG A 3 11.00 -1.38 -21.39
CA ARG A 3 10.52 -0.97 -20.06
C ARG A 3 10.68 0.54 -19.90
N ASN A 4 9.72 1.20 -19.27
CA ASN A 4 9.88 2.60 -18.89
C ASN A 4 10.60 2.68 -17.53
N LEU A 5 11.54 3.62 -17.40
CA LEU A 5 12.13 3.97 -16.10
C LEU A 5 11.03 4.56 -15.20
N PRO A 6 11.05 4.24 -13.90
CA PRO A 6 10.17 4.92 -12.95
C PRO A 6 10.43 6.43 -12.92
N PRO A 7 9.47 7.26 -12.48
CA PRO A 7 9.61 8.71 -12.42
C PRO A 7 10.85 9.19 -11.64
N HIS A 8 11.26 8.44 -10.61
CA HIS A 8 12.44 8.71 -9.78
C HIS A 8 13.35 7.46 -9.75
N PRO A 9 14.14 7.20 -10.81
CA PRO A 9 14.97 6.01 -10.88
C PRO A 9 16.11 6.10 -9.86
N ASN A 10 16.28 5.03 -9.08
CA ASN A 10 17.34 4.91 -8.09
C ASN A 10 18.42 3.95 -8.60
N LEU A 11 19.68 4.41 -8.60
CA LEU A 11 20.81 3.63 -9.11
C LEU A 11 21.05 2.35 -8.28
N GLU A 12 20.84 2.39 -6.96
CA GLU A 12 21.00 1.19 -6.11
C GLU A 12 19.94 0.14 -6.43
N HIS A 13 18.72 0.60 -6.72
CA HIS A 13 17.65 -0.31 -7.14
C HIS A 13 17.97 -0.96 -8.50
N LEU A 14 18.48 -0.17 -9.47
CA LEU A 14 18.91 -0.69 -10.76
C LEU A 14 20.08 -1.68 -10.65
N LYS A 15 21.03 -1.45 -9.73
CA LYS A 15 22.12 -2.38 -9.42
C LYS A 15 21.57 -3.70 -8.85
N LYS A 16 20.56 -3.64 -7.99
CA LYS A 16 19.90 -4.84 -7.44
C LYS A 16 19.20 -5.61 -8.55
N GLN A 17 18.43 -4.95 -9.40
CA GLN A 17 17.78 -5.58 -10.56
C GLN A 17 18.79 -6.26 -11.49
N ALA A 18 19.96 -5.63 -11.73
CA ALA A 18 21.00 -6.23 -12.55
C ALA A 18 21.61 -7.51 -11.91
N LYS A 19 21.71 -7.56 -10.57
CA LYS A 19 22.15 -8.75 -9.84
C LYS A 19 21.12 -9.87 -9.90
N ASP A 20 19.84 -9.54 -9.78
CA ASP A 20 18.75 -10.51 -9.86
C ASP A 20 18.66 -11.08 -11.29
N LEU A 21 18.73 -10.22 -12.31
CA LEU A 21 18.80 -10.64 -13.72
C LEU A 21 20.02 -11.51 -14.00
N LEU A 22 21.18 -11.23 -13.40
CA LEU A 22 22.35 -12.08 -13.56
C LEU A 22 22.10 -13.50 -13.04
N ARG A 23 21.45 -13.61 -11.89
CA ARG A 23 21.12 -14.92 -11.28
C ARG A 23 20.23 -15.75 -12.20
N ASP A 24 19.24 -15.12 -12.84
CA ASP A 24 18.35 -15.79 -13.78
C ASP A 24 19.09 -16.19 -15.06
N LEU A 25 19.93 -15.32 -15.61
CA LEU A 25 20.72 -15.60 -16.79
C LEU A 25 21.77 -16.72 -16.56
N GLN A 26 22.36 -16.80 -15.36
CA GLN A 26 23.33 -17.83 -15.00
C GLN A 26 22.74 -19.24 -14.88
N GLN A 27 21.42 -19.37 -14.77
CA GLN A 27 20.74 -20.67 -14.87
C GLN A 27 20.85 -21.27 -16.27
N GLN A 28 20.98 -20.41 -17.31
CA GLN A 28 21.12 -20.84 -18.71
C GLN A 28 22.58 -20.84 -19.17
N ASP A 29 23.38 -19.87 -18.70
CA ASP A 29 24.80 -19.75 -19.00
C ASP A 29 25.59 -19.28 -17.76
N PRO A 30 26.23 -20.19 -17.03
CA PRO A 30 27.01 -19.89 -15.83
C PRO A 30 28.21 -18.97 -16.05
N THR A 31 28.65 -18.77 -17.31
CA THR A 31 29.84 -17.95 -17.65
C THR A 31 29.52 -16.44 -17.65
N LEU A 32 28.25 -16.05 -17.64
CA LEU A 32 27.81 -14.68 -17.70
C LEU A 32 28.23 -13.90 -16.45
N LYS A 33 28.71 -12.68 -16.68
CA LYS A 33 29.17 -11.76 -15.63
C LYS A 33 28.16 -10.63 -15.41
N LEU A 34 28.29 -9.93 -14.29
CA LEU A 34 27.44 -8.81 -13.96
C LEU A 34 27.36 -7.76 -15.07
N ALA A 35 28.44 -7.53 -15.80
CA ALA A 35 28.46 -6.60 -16.94
C ALA A 35 27.48 -7.01 -18.05
N ASN A 36 27.28 -8.30 -18.28
CA ASN A 36 26.31 -8.80 -19.26
C ASN A 36 24.85 -8.48 -18.82
N ALA A 37 24.54 -8.74 -17.57
CA ALA A 37 23.21 -8.43 -16.99
C ALA A 37 22.95 -6.91 -16.94
N GLN A 38 23.97 -6.12 -16.57
CA GLN A 38 23.87 -4.66 -16.60
C GLN A 38 23.62 -4.12 -18.02
N HIS A 39 24.30 -4.69 -19.02
CA HIS A 39 24.07 -4.32 -20.42
C HIS A 39 22.66 -4.72 -20.88
N ALA A 40 22.21 -5.91 -20.56
CA ALA A 40 20.85 -6.39 -20.88
C ALA A 40 19.79 -5.49 -20.24
N LEU A 41 19.94 -5.18 -18.96
CA LEU A 41 19.01 -4.31 -18.24
C LEU A 41 18.97 -2.89 -18.82
N ALA A 42 20.14 -2.33 -19.19
CA ALA A 42 20.20 -1.02 -19.85
C ALA A 42 19.42 -1.02 -21.17
N ARG A 43 19.51 -2.09 -21.95
CA ARG A 43 18.78 -2.25 -23.22
C ARG A 43 17.27 -2.36 -22.98
N GLU A 44 16.82 -3.04 -21.95
CA GLU A 44 15.41 -3.09 -21.56
C GLU A 44 14.82 -1.70 -21.29
N TYR A 45 15.61 -0.82 -20.67
CA TYR A 45 15.23 0.58 -20.42
C TYR A 45 15.52 1.53 -21.60
N GLY A 46 15.88 1.01 -22.77
CA GLY A 46 16.09 1.79 -23.99
C GLY A 46 17.46 2.48 -24.09
N PHE A 47 18.41 2.13 -23.21
CA PHE A 47 19.76 2.70 -23.24
C PHE A 47 20.75 1.79 -23.96
N ALA A 48 21.65 2.37 -24.72
CA ALA A 48 22.66 1.64 -25.47
C ALA A 48 23.67 0.88 -24.59
N SER A 49 23.87 1.33 -23.33
CA SER A 49 24.81 0.70 -22.39
C SER A 49 24.50 1.10 -20.93
N TRP A 50 25.00 0.29 -19.99
CA TRP A 50 24.92 0.59 -18.56
C TRP A 50 25.53 1.94 -18.16
N PRO A 51 26.72 2.35 -18.66
CA PRO A 51 27.24 3.69 -18.39
C PRO A 51 26.30 4.82 -18.83
N LYS A 52 25.62 4.67 -19.97
CA LYS A 52 24.64 5.68 -20.45
C LYS A 52 23.40 5.72 -19.56
N LEU A 53 22.85 4.57 -19.16
CA LEU A 53 21.78 4.51 -18.19
C LEU A 53 22.18 5.14 -16.86
N LYS A 54 23.36 4.79 -16.35
CA LYS A 54 23.91 5.36 -15.11
C LYS A 54 24.05 6.88 -15.20
N ALA A 55 24.70 7.38 -16.27
CA ALA A 55 24.88 8.81 -16.48
C ALA A 55 23.54 9.55 -16.57
N TYR A 56 22.55 8.97 -17.23
CA TYR A 56 21.21 9.55 -17.29
C TYR A 56 20.58 9.65 -15.90
N VAL A 57 20.60 8.56 -15.10
CA VAL A 57 20.05 8.56 -13.73
C VAL A 57 20.79 9.54 -12.82
N GLU A 58 22.10 9.68 -12.99
CA GLU A 58 22.94 10.64 -12.24
C GLU A 58 22.77 12.09 -12.70
N SER A 59 22.34 12.31 -13.96
CA SER A 59 22.05 13.65 -14.49
C SER A 59 20.66 14.16 -14.11
N LEU A 60 19.78 13.28 -13.65
CA LEU A 60 18.49 13.71 -13.14
C LEU A 60 18.70 14.58 -11.90
N PRO A 61 17.97 15.68 -11.74
CA PRO A 61 18.07 16.52 -10.57
C PRO A 61 17.83 15.64 -9.34
N ARG A 62 18.86 15.51 -8.50
CA ARG A 62 18.69 14.91 -7.19
C ARG A 62 18.07 16.00 -6.32
N PRO A 63 16.94 15.73 -5.65
CA PRO A 63 16.47 16.66 -4.66
C PRO A 63 17.58 16.84 -3.62
N THR A 64 18.13 18.04 -3.55
CA THR A 64 19.08 18.41 -2.49
C THR A 64 18.32 18.60 -1.19
N LEU A 65 18.98 18.41 -0.04
CA LEU A 65 18.36 18.64 1.28
C LEU A 65 17.72 20.04 1.40
N VAL A 66 18.18 21.01 0.59
CA VAL A 66 17.63 22.37 0.53
C VAL A 66 16.31 22.38 -0.26
N ASP A 67 16.19 21.55 -1.32
CA ASP A 67 14.94 21.39 -2.07
C ASP A 67 13.87 20.64 -1.26
N TYR A 68 14.32 19.74 -0.35
CA TYR A 68 13.41 19.09 0.61
C TYR A 68 12.80 20.09 1.61
N GLN A 69 13.47 21.20 1.93
CA GLN A 69 12.92 22.23 2.82
C GLN A 69 12.09 23.30 2.10
N SER A 70 12.27 23.46 0.77
CA SER A 70 11.58 24.49 -0.02
C SER A 70 10.55 23.94 -1.01
N ALA A 71 10.58 22.65 -1.31
CA ALA A 71 9.64 21.96 -2.20
C ALA A 71 9.01 20.77 -1.50
N VAL A 72 8.71 20.90 -0.22
CA VAL A 72 7.59 20.15 0.34
C VAL A 72 6.35 20.86 -0.22
N ALA A 73 5.97 20.53 -1.46
CA ALA A 73 4.55 20.33 -1.68
C ALA A 73 4.14 19.48 -0.46
N PRO A 74 3.13 19.88 0.35
CA PRO A 74 2.74 19.09 1.49
C PRO A 74 2.70 17.64 0.98
N GLU A 75 3.50 16.73 1.57
CA GLU A 75 3.30 15.30 1.31
C GLU A 75 1.81 15.18 1.30
N GLU A 76 1.23 14.76 0.18
CA GLU A 76 -0.21 14.55 0.17
C GLU A 76 -0.40 13.51 1.25
N VAL A 77 -0.68 14.01 2.45
CA VAL A 77 -0.88 13.16 3.62
C VAL A 77 -1.98 12.24 3.19
N ASN A 78 -1.66 10.95 3.09
CA ASN A 78 -2.64 9.97 2.66
C ASN A 78 -3.94 10.28 3.39
N PRO A 79 -5.06 10.53 2.69
CA PRO A 79 -6.28 11.04 3.30
C PRO A 79 -6.85 10.13 4.38
N PHE A 80 -6.41 8.88 4.46
CA PHE A 80 -6.77 7.95 5.54
C PHE A 80 -6.07 8.26 6.85
N VAL A 81 -4.84 8.77 6.83
CA VAL A 81 -4.03 9.00 8.04
C VAL A 81 -4.77 9.90 9.02
N GLY A 82 -4.86 9.44 10.27
CA GLY A 82 -5.51 10.14 11.37
C GLY A 82 -6.55 9.28 12.09
N LYS A 83 -7.30 9.92 12.96
CA LYS A 83 -8.31 9.27 13.83
C LYS A 83 -9.72 9.62 13.38
N TRP A 84 -10.58 8.62 13.39
CA TRP A 84 -11.96 8.67 12.92
C TRP A 84 -12.90 8.14 14.00
N THR A 85 -14.02 8.80 14.21
CA THR A 85 -15.03 8.39 15.21
C THR A 85 -16.33 8.02 14.53
N ALA A 86 -16.88 6.84 14.87
CA ALA A 86 -18.11 6.34 14.28
C ALA A 86 -19.29 7.26 14.55
N ASN A 87 -19.98 7.66 13.48
CA ASN A 87 -21.22 8.39 13.52
C ASN A 87 -22.38 7.41 13.39
N LEU A 88 -22.91 6.99 14.53
CA LEU A 88 -23.95 5.95 14.58
C LEU A 88 -25.26 6.36 13.90
N SER A 89 -25.57 7.65 13.87
CA SER A 89 -26.78 8.16 13.23
C SER A 89 -26.73 8.12 11.70
N LYS A 90 -25.52 8.19 11.13
CA LYS A 90 -25.28 8.07 9.69
C LYS A 90 -24.98 6.63 9.25
N SER A 91 -24.75 5.72 10.20
CA SER A 91 -24.29 4.36 9.92
C SER A 91 -25.45 3.37 9.81
N ARG A 92 -25.34 2.44 8.85
CA ARG A 92 -26.21 1.26 8.75
C ARG A 92 -25.42 0.04 9.21
N ARG A 93 -25.75 -0.48 10.38
CA ARG A 93 -25.06 -1.61 10.99
C ARG A 93 -25.80 -2.93 10.72
N HIS A 94 -25.03 -3.98 10.44
CA HIS A 94 -25.59 -5.32 10.37
C HIS A 94 -26.17 -5.72 11.75
N PRO A 95 -27.32 -6.43 11.82
CA PRO A 95 -27.93 -6.84 13.10
C PRO A 95 -26.98 -7.61 14.02
N GLY A 96 -26.06 -8.41 13.45
CA GLY A 96 -25.04 -9.15 14.19
C GLY A 96 -23.79 -8.34 14.58
N ASN A 97 -23.69 -7.08 14.15
CA ASN A 97 -22.55 -6.20 14.45
C ASN A 97 -23.03 -4.89 15.09
N GLN A 98 -23.53 -4.98 16.30
CA GLN A 98 -24.03 -3.83 17.06
C GLN A 98 -22.96 -3.34 18.03
N PHE A 99 -22.69 -2.04 18.05
CA PHE A 99 -21.75 -1.38 18.96
C PHE A 99 -22.31 -0.03 19.39
N GLN A 100 -21.84 0.48 20.54
CA GLN A 100 -22.23 1.77 21.10
C GLN A 100 -21.32 2.91 20.66
N GLY A 101 -20.10 2.59 20.23
CA GLY A 101 -19.12 3.55 19.73
C GLY A 101 -17.90 2.84 19.17
N ALA A 102 -17.25 3.48 18.22
CA ALA A 102 -15.98 3.00 17.69
C ALA A 102 -15.10 4.19 17.28
N THR A 103 -13.79 4.04 17.45
CA THR A 103 -12.80 4.90 16.81
C THR A 103 -11.83 4.04 16.03
N ILE A 104 -11.38 4.56 14.90
CA ILE A 104 -10.40 3.90 14.04
C ILE A 104 -9.30 4.91 13.74
N GLN A 105 -8.05 4.46 13.86
CA GLN A 105 -6.86 5.23 13.47
C GLN A 105 -6.16 4.51 12.33
N PHE A 106 -5.74 5.26 11.32
CA PHE A 106 -4.93 4.77 10.22
C PHE A 106 -3.54 5.36 10.27
N GLU A 107 -2.54 4.51 10.15
CA GLU A 107 -1.15 4.87 9.91
C GLU A 107 -0.72 4.25 8.58
N VAL A 108 -0.10 5.04 7.70
CA VAL A 108 0.32 4.61 6.36
C VAL A 108 1.81 4.85 6.21
N ALA A 109 2.54 3.80 5.88
CA ALA A 109 3.98 3.83 5.66
C ALA A 109 4.35 3.02 4.41
N GLY A 110 4.53 3.70 3.27
CA GLY A 110 4.74 3.02 1.98
C GLY A 110 3.54 2.15 1.61
N ASP A 111 3.78 0.86 1.37
CA ASP A 111 2.73 -0.11 1.04
C ASP A 111 2.09 -0.75 2.29
N THR A 112 2.40 -0.26 3.49
CA THR A 112 1.90 -0.81 4.74
C THR A 112 0.86 0.13 5.34
N VAL A 113 -0.28 -0.42 5.74
CA VAL A 113 -1.35 0.28 6.47
C VAL A 113 -1.56 -0.41 7.80
N THR A 114 -1.42 0.34 8.90
CA THR A 114 -1.80 -0.11 10.24
C THR A 114 -3.15 0.50 10.60
N ILE A 115 -4.09 -0.34 10.97
CA ILE A 115 -5.44 0.01 11.39
C ILE A 115 -5.54 -0.32 12.88
N ILE A 116 -5.78 0.70 13.69
CA ILE A 116 -5.97 0.57 15.14
C ILE A 116 -7.42 0.92 15.44
N ASP A 117 -8.15 0.01 16.05
CA ASP A 117 -9.55 0.24 16.38
C ASP A 117 -9.84 0.05 17.87
N ASP A 118 -10.67 0.93 18.40
CA ASP A 118 -11.26 0.84 19.73
C ASP A 118 -12.79 0.79 19.58
N VAL A 119 -13.39 -0.28 20.01
CA VAL A 119 -14.84 -0.49 19.90
C VAL A 119 -15.47 -0.65 21.27
N ILE A 120 -16.62 -0.02 21.49
CA ILE A 120 -17.48 -0.26 22.63
C ILE A 120 -18.66 -1.12 22.13
N ASP A 121 -18.68 -2.38 22.49
CA ASP A 121 -19.71 -3.33 22.05
C ASP A 121 -21.11 -2.98 22.60
N ALA A 122 -22.12 -3.74 22.20
CA ALA A 122 -23.51 -3.49 22.60
C ALA A 122 -23.75 -3.64 24.11
N SER A 123 -22.87 -4.38 24.81
CA SER A 123 -22.92 -4.57 26.28
C SER A 123 -22.15 -3.52 27.06
N GLY A 124 -21.39 -2.65 26.37
CA GLY A 124 -20.49 -1.65 26.96
C GLY A 124 -19.07 -2.18 27.20
N GLY A 125 -18.76 -3.39 26.76
CA GLY A 125 -17.40 -3.94 26.76
C GLY A 125 -16.50 -3.21 25.78
N LYS A 126 -15.24 -2.97 26.20
CA LYS A 126 -14.24 -2.32 25.36
C LYS A 126 -13.37 -3.37 24.69
N GLN A 127 -13.21 -3.23 23.40
CA GLN A 127 -12.34 -4.07 22.56
C GLN A 127 -11.32 -3.16 21.88
N HIS A 128 -10.08 -3.61 21.82
CA HIS A 128 -8.98 -2.95 21.12
C HIS A 128 -8.42 -3.91 20.09
N GLY A 129 -8.23 -3.43 18.87
CA GLY A 129 -7.62 -4.16 17.78
C GLY A 129 -6.50 -3.34 17.12
N GLU A 130 -5.47 -4.04 16.67
CA GLU A 130 -4.41 -3.47 15.83
C GLU A 130 -4.10 -4.46 14.72
N ASN A 131 -4.22 -4.05 13.48
CA ASN A 131 -3.97 -4.88 12.32
C ASN A 131 -3.10 -4.16 11.31
N THR A 132 -2.01 -4.80 10.90
CA THR A 132 -1.12 -4.29 9.86
C THR A 132 -1.27 -5.10 8.59
N ILE A 133 -1.57 -4.44 7.48
CA ILE A 133 -1.83 -5.03 6.18
C ILE A 133 -0.86 -4.48 5.12
N LEU A 134 -0.46 -5.32 4.16
CA LEU A 134 0.26 -4.91 2.96
C LEU A 134 -0.76 -4.57 1.86
N VAL A 135 -0.62 -3.39 1.26
CA VAL A 135 -1.53 -2.87 0.23
C VAL A 135 -0.79 -2.85 -1.13
N ASP A 136 -0.28 -4.00 -1.53
CA ASP A 136 0.47 -4.22 -2.77
C ASP A 136 -0.34 -4.93 -3.86
N GLY A 137 -1.62 -5.23 -3.57
CA GLY A 137 -2.53 -5.94 -4.46
C GLY A 137 -2.34 -7.46 -4.50
N ASN A 138 -1.41 -8.02 -3.73
CA ASN A 138 -1.18 -9.44 -3.62
C ASN A 138 -1.92 -10.05 -2.42
N GLU A 139 -2.03 -11.39 -2.42
CA GLU A 139 -2.60 -12.14 -1.31
C GLU A 139 -1.53 -12.45 -0.26
N HIS A 140 -1.76 -12.05 0.98
CA HIS A 140 -0.89 -12.30 2.13
C HIS A 140 -1.63 -13.11 3.20
N ALA A 141 -0.92 -14.02 3.86
CA ALA A 141 -1.48 -14.75 4.99
C ALA A 141 -1.86 -13.76 6.11
N SER A 142 -3.07 -13.90 6.66
CA SER A 142 -3.50 -13.09 7.79
C SER A 142 -2.78 -13.51 9.06
N ALA A 143 -2.13 -12.55 9.74
CA ALA A 143 -1.49 -12.80 11.02
C ALA A 143 -2.50 -13.10 12.13
N GLU A 144 -3.70 -12.53 12.03
CA GLU A 144 -4.75 -12.64 13.06
C GLU A 144 -5.66 -13.85 12.89
N ARG A 145 -5.84 -14.30 11.64
CA ARG A 145 -6.82 -15.36 11.32
C ARG A 145 -6.14 -16.52 10.59
N ASN A 146 -5.87 -17.59 11.32
CA ASN A 146 -5.28 -18.79 10.75
C ASN A 146 -6.13 -19.34 9.57
N GLY A 147 -5.46 -19.63 8.45
CA GLY A 147 -6.10 -20.14 7.23
C GLY A 147 -6.76 -19.07 6.36
N PHE A 148 -6.68 -17.80 6.75
CA PHE A 148 -7.14 -16.69 5.90
C PHE A 148 -5.98 -16.06 5.14
N VAL A 149 -6.26 -15.60 3.93
CA VAL A 149 -5.42 -14.68 3.17
C VAL A 149 -6.18 -13.39 2.93
N LEU A 150 -5.46 -12.29 2.99
CA LEU A 150 -5.99 -10.95 2.76
C LEU A 150 -5.29 -10.33 1.54
N ARG A 151 -6.06 -9.77 0.64
CA ARG A 151 -5.57 -8.88 -0.42
C ARG A 151 -6.10 -7.49 -0.16
N ALA A 152 -5.21 -6.51 -0.18
CA ALA A 152 -5.57 -5.10 -0.06
C ALA A 152 -5.05 -4.32 -1.27
N THR A 153 -5.82 -3.35 -1.75
CA THR A 153 -5.50 -2.60 -2.98
C THR A 153 -6.01 -1.17 -2.86
N TRP A 154 -5.15 -0.19 -3.17
CA TRP A 154 -5.57 1.18 -3.36
C TRP A 154 -6.30 1.36 -4.69
N ARG A 155 -7.44 2.08 -4.67
CA ARG A 155 -8.15 2.58 -5.86
C ARG A 155 -8.10 4.11 -5.84
N GLY A 156 -6.97 4.64 -6.32
CA GLY A 156 -6.63 6.05 -6.14
C GLY A 156 -6.24 6.36 -4.70
N SER A 157 -6.26 7.64 -4.31
CA SER A 157 -5.83 8.10 -2.98
C SER A 157 -6.91 7.97 -1.89
N HIS A 158 -8.18 7.85 -2.28
CA HIS A 158 -9.32 7.94 -1.37
C HIS A 158 -10.04 6.61 -1.13
N VAL A 159 -9.64 5.51 -1.76
CA VAL A 159 -10.31 4.23 -1.62
C VAL A 159 -9.30 3.10 -1.37
N LEU A 160 -9.52 2.35 -0.30
CA LEU A 160 -8.85 1.10 0.02
C LEU A 160 -9.85 -0.04 -0.07
N GLU A 161 -9.57 -1.04 -0.91
CA GLU A 161 -10.36 -2.26 -1.03
C GLU A 161 -9.62 -3.43 -0.39
N THR A 162 -10.35 -4.25 0.35
CA THR A 162 -9.83 -5.49 0.95
C THR A 162 -10.70 -6.68 0.57
N VAL A 163 -10.07 -7.83 0.34
CA VAL A 163 -10.77 -9.11 0.12
C VAL A 163 -10.10 -10.17 0.98
N ALA A 164 -10.87 -10.78 1.86
CA ALA A 164 -10.46 -11.91 2.66
C ALA A 164 -10.91 -13.21 1.99
N LYS A 165 -10.02 -14.20 1.92
CA LYS A 165 -10.34 -15.55 1.45
C LYS A 165 -9.99 -16.55 2.54
N LYS A 166 -10.75 -17.66 2.57
CA LYS A 166 -10.48 -18.85 3.37
C LYS A 166 -10.58 -20.06 2.45
N ASP A 167 -9.57 -20.91 2.46
CA ASP A 167 -9.52 -22.11 1.61
C ASP A 167 -9.79 -21.79 0.11
N GLY A 168 -9.27 -20.64 -0.36
CA GLY A 168 -9.40 -20.15 -1.74
C GLY A 168 -10.76 -19.52 -2.08
N GLN A 169 -11.74 -19.56 -1.18
CA GLN A 169 -13.04 -18.92 -1.38
C GLN A 169 -13.11 -17.55 -0.71
N VAL A 170 -13.80 -16.59 -1.35
CA VAL A 170 -14.05 -15.27 -0.75
C VAL A 170 -14.90 -15.46 0.51
N ALA A 171 -14.36 -15.04 1.65
CA ALA A 171 -14.98 -15.11 2.96
C ALA A 171 -15.49 -13.74 3.44
N GLY A 172 -15.09 -12.66 2.79
CA GLY A 172 -15.53 -11.31 3.08
C GLY A 172 -14.81 -10.28 2.23
N TRP A 173 -15.35 -9.08 2.17
CA TRP A 173 -14.76 -7.93 1.51
C TRP A 173 -15.00 -6.66 2.31
N GLY A 174 -14.17 -5.66 2.13
CA GLY A 174 -14.31 -4.35 2.72
C GLY A 174 -13.89 -3.24 1.74
N LYS A 175 -14.63 -2.15 1.73
CA LYS A 175 -14.28 -0.91 1.04
C LYS A 175 -14.24 0.20 2.07
N TYR A 176 -13.11 0.88 2.12
CA TYR A 176 -12.89 2.08 2.92
C TYR A 176 -12.79 3.25 1.97
N GLU A 177 -13.57 4.30 2.18
CA GLU A 177 -13.62 5.44 1.28
C GLU A 177 -13.62 6.75 2.07
N VAL A 178 -12.59 7.57 1.85
CA VAL A 178 -12.50 8.92 2.42
C VAL A 178 -13.13 9.91 1.45
N SER A 179 -14.01 10.76 1.95
CA SER A 179 -14.62 11.84 1.16
C SER A 179 -13.58 12.80 0.60
N ASN A 180 -13.90 13.47 -0.52
CA ASN A 180 -12.98 14.40 -1.18
C ASN A 180 -12.58 15.60 -0.29
N ASP A 181 -13.41 15.96 0.68
CA ASP A 181 -13.09 17.02 1.66
C ASP A 181 -12.29 16.50 2.87
N GLY A 182 -11.98 15.19 2.89
CA GLY A 182 -11.20 14.54 3.93
C GLY A 182 -11.88 14.45 5.30
N LYS A 183 -13.19 14.70 5.41
CA LYS A 183 -13.90 14.80 6.70
C LYS A 183 -14.66 13.55 7.09
N THR A 184 -14.96 12.69 6.14
CA THR A 184 -15.77 11.48 6.36
C THR A 184 -15.05 10.26 5.81
N LEU A 185 -15.04 9.19 6.58
CA LEU A 185 -14.63 7.86 6.17
C LEU A 185 -15.87 6.96 6.16
N THR A 186 -16.11 6.28 5.05
CA THR A 186 -17.16 5.27 4.93
C THR A 186 -16.54 3.90 4.80
N ILE A 187 -16.95 2.96 5.64
CA ILE A 187 -16.53 1.55 5.59
C ILE A 187 -17.74 0.73 5.20
N SER A 188 -17.68 0.11 4.02
CA SER A 188 -18.73 -0.75 3.48
C SER A 188 -18.26 -2.20 3.40
N GLY A 189 -19.15 -3.14 3.71
CA GLY A 189 -18.94 -4.58 3.60
C GLY A 189 -20.11 -5.34 4.21
N ASP A 190 -20.35 -6.57 3.72
CA ASP A 190 -21.30 -7.54 4.26
C ASP A 190 -22.62 -6.94 4.83
N GLU A 191 -23.36 -6.21 3.99
CA GLU A 191 -24.66 -5.59 4.31
C GLU A 191 -24.60 -4.46 5.37
N GLN A 192 -23.42 -3.93 5.68
CA GLN A 192 -23.26 -2.80 6.58
C GLN A 192 -22.53 -1.63 5.91
N GLU A 193 -22.77 -0.44 6.43
CA GLU A 193 -22.09 0.78 6.06
C GLU A 193 -21.86 1.62 7.32
N ILE A 194 -20.61 1.77 7.71
CA ILE A 194 -20.23 2.53 8.88
C ILE A 194 -19.64 3.85 8.42
N VAL A 195 -20.25 4.93 8.84
CA VAL A 195 -19.78 6.30 8.57
C VAL A 195 -19.03 6.81 9.80
N LEU A 196 -17.84 7.34 9.58
CA LEU A 196 -17.02 7.92 10.63
C LEU A 196 -16.68 9.36 10.25
N ASP A 197 -16.73 10.23 11.21
CA ASP A 197 -16.29 11.63 11.08
C ASP A 197 -14.83 11.75 11.57
N ARG A 198 -14.05 12.61 10.91
CA ARG A 198 -12.66 12.89 11.29
C ARG A 198 -12.61 13.65 12.61
N ASN A 199 -11.69 13.28 13.50
CA ASN A 199 -11.42 13.99 14.75
C ASN A 199 -10.53 15.20 14.52
#